data_112b31dc6be6156e14139f271ee8ead8
#
_entry.id   112b31dc6be6156e14139f271ee8ead8
#
_cell.length_a   1.000
_cell.length_b   1.000
_cell.length_c   1.000
_cell.angle_alpha   90.00
_cell.angle_beta   90.00
_cell.angle_gamma   90.00
#
_symmetry.space_group_name_H-M   'P 1'
#
loop_
_entity.id
_entity.type
_entity.pdbx_description
1 polymer ?
#
loop_
_entity_poly.entity_id
_entity_poly.type
_entity_poly.pdbx_seq_one_letter_code
_entity_poly.pdbx_strand_id
1 'polypeptide(L)'
;MKIQKAKGKNCFAVVKLTSENTKALSSFPGFSKWVGRSMMFSPTGANIKHIEKHWPDAIWDDDSKIILDEYISSLRAADDKRKFSVPENDDFMFETRPFDHQRKAFYMSRDKETFALLMEQGTGKSKVIIDTAAHLYANNKITALVIIAPNGVHRNWLRNEIPLHLPEWCPRKSCYYYAGMKRNDIKNWTEIINSKGCLKIFSFNVEGFVSKNAQNLINSIMGIEDVLLVVDESSRIKRPGAKRTQFVTRIGRLAKYRRILTGTPVTKGPEDVFSQFRFLDPYILGYESFYSFKARYCIMGGYENRQIVAYENIDELTSNIEGHSYRILKKDCLDLPDKIYQRAYVDLSKAQRRLYNTMKDEWVANYQERTIEAPEAITRLLRLQQITCGWFPGEEGEEPQPIDEKNPRLDLLKEILGDIEGKAIIWARFRADLRAIEDALGKLAVAYHGGVSNDARALAVDAFQKDPKIRYFIGQPQSGGLGLTLTAASYAIYYSNSFDLETRLQSEDRCHRIGTTQNVTYIDIEANKTVDGKIIKALRDKKSLADVITQDPKTIFMEEDDE
;
A
#
# COMPACT_ATOMS: atom_id res chain seq x y z
N MET A 1 9.15 -43.04 10.16
CA MET A 1 9.95 -42.11 9.32
C MET A 1 10.70 -41.14 10.23
N LYS A 2 11.96 -40.78 9.99
CA LYS A 2 12.67 -39.76 10.78
C LYS A 2 12.82 -38.47 9.98
N ILE A 3 12.41 -37.35 10.56
CA ILE A 3 12.46 -36.02 9.95
C ILE A 3 13.51 -35.21 10.70
N GLN A 4 14.41 -34.58 9.99
CA GLN A 4 15.49 -33.77 10.57
C GLN A 4 15.61 -32.44 9.83
N LYS A 5 16.01 -31.40 10.56
CA LYS A 5 16.34 -30.11 9.95
C LYS A 5 17.64 -30.22 9.15
N ALA A 6 17.61 -29.81 7.89
CA ALA A 6 18.81 -29.79 7.06
C ALA A 6 19.78 -28.70 7.53
N LYS A 7 21.04 -29.05 7.84
CA LYS A 7 22.06 -28.10 8.31
C LYS A 7 22.23 -26.93 7.34
N GLY A 8 22.10 -25.70 7.85
CA GLY A 8 22.30 -24.47 7.10
C GLY A 8 21.19 -24.11 6.10
N LYS A 9 20.05 -24.82 6.12
CA LYS A 9 18.89 -24.55 5.26
C LYS A 9 17.60 -24.64 6.07
N ASN A 10 16.63 -23.80 5.73
CA ASN A 10 15.27 -23.87 6.29
C ASN A 10 14.42 -24.89 5.53
N CYS A 11 14.90 -26.10 5.39
CA CYS A 11 14.16 -27.21 4.82
C CYS A 11 14.38 -28.46 5.65
N PHE A 12 13.34 -29.30 5.70
CA PHE A 12 13.43 -30.59 6.36
C PHE A 12 14.08 -31.63 5.45
N ALA A 13 14.66 -32.64 6.05
CA ALA A 13 15.20 -33.79 5.34
C ALA A 13 14.62 -35.08 5.91
N VAL A 14 14.20 -35.98 5.05
CA VAL A 14 13.80 -37.34 5.41
C VAL A 14 15.02 -38.25 5.38
N VAL A 15 15.33 -38.93 6.48
CA VAL A 15 16.60 -39.66 6.66
C VAL A 15 16.49 -41.14 6.36
N LYS A 16 15.32 -41.77 6.36
CA LYS A 16 15.16 -43.19 5.99
C LYS A 16 13.98 -43.38 5.05
N LEU A 17 14.27 -43.95 3.89
CA LEU A 17 13.32 -44.30 2.86
C LEU A 17 13.14 -45.82 2.82
N THR A 18 11.88 -46.23 2.75
CA THR A 18 11.48 -47.59 2.33
C THR A 18 10.88 -47.49 0.94
N SER A 19 10.89 -48.60 0.19
CA SER A 19 10.33 -48.64 -1.17
C SER A 19 8.84 -48.20 -1.25
N GLU A 20 8.07 -48.42 -0.19
CA GLU A 20 6.66 -48.06 -0.07
C GLU A 20 6.43 -46.54 0.08
N ASN A 21 7.42 -45.82 0.64
CA ASN A 21 7.30 -44.41 0.93
C ASN A 21 7.63 -43.49 -0.28
N THR A 22 8.26 -44.04 -1.32
CA THR A 22 8.81 -43.25 -2.43
C THR A 22 7.73 -42.55 -3.23
N LYS A 23 6.57 -43.20 -3.40
CA LYS A 23 5.43 -42.65 -4.16
C LYS A 23 4.75 -41.49 -3.45
N ALA A 24 4.54 -41.60 -2.15
CA ALA A 24 3.96 -40.54 -1.33
C ALA A 24 4.94 -39.35 -1.14
N LEU A 25 6.25 -39.61 -1.12
CA LEU A 25 7.28 -38.57 -1.07
C LEU A 25 7.41 -37.79 -2.38
N SER A 26 7.12 -38.40 -3.53
CA SER A 26 7.10 -37.70 -4.82
C SER A 26 5.86 -36.79 -5.01
N SER A 27 4.84 -36.94 -4.15
CA SER A 27 3.58 -36.18 -4.21
C SER A 27 3.46 -35.05 -3.16
N PHE A 28 4.59 -34.56 -2.63
CA PHE A 28 4.57 -33.42 -1.72
C PHE A 28 3.93 -32.20 -2.42
N PRO A 29 2.94 -31.57 -1.82
CA PRO A 29 2.23 -30.43 -2.42
C PRO A 29 3.07 -29.16 -2.52
N GLY A 30 4.15 -29.03 -1.71
CA GLY A 30 5.10 -27.91 -1.77
C GLY A 30 6.45 -28.32 -2.34
N PHE A 31 7.41 -27.38 -2.32
CA PHE A 31 8.76 -27.65 -2.80
C PHE A 31 9.37 -28.88 -2.15
N SER A 32 9.79 -29.83 -2.97
CA SER A 32 10.55 -30.99 -2.55
C SER A 32 11.66 -31.29 -3.57
N LYS A 33 12.82 -31.76 -3.08
CA LYS A 33 13.98 -32.08 -3.89
C LYS A 33 14.75 -33.26 -3.31
N TRP A 34 15.10 -34.22 -4.15
CA TRP A 34 16.00 -35.28 -3.78
C TRP A 34 17.45 -34.79 -3.64
N VAL A 35 18.11 -35.14 -2.54
CA VAL A 35 19.54 -34.89 -2.31
C VAL A 35 20.13 -36.18 -1.79
N GLY A 36 20.82 -36.93 -2.66
CA GLY A 36 21.30 -38.28 -2.35
C GLY A 36 20.14 -39.23 -2.03
N ARG A 37 20.16 -39.82 -0.82
CA ARG A 37 19.12 -40.74 -0.32
C ARG A 37 18.04 -40.03 0.54
N SER A 38 18.05 -38.72 0.62
CA SER A 38 17.12 -37.93 1.43
C SER A 38 16.26 -37.07 0.58
N MET A 39 14.95 -36.97 0.91
CA MET A 39 14.06 -35.99 0.35
C MET A 39 14.13 -34.72 1.20
N MET A 40 14.48 -33.60 0.59
CA MET A 40 14.38 -32.28 1.19
C MET A 40 13.05 -31.65 0.80
N PHE A 41 12.31 -31.10 1.74
CA PHE A 41 11.05 -30.41 1.49
C PHE A 41 10.94 -29.16 2.36
N SER A 42 10.18 -28.18 1.88
CA SER A 42 9.93 -26.97 2.63
C SER A 42 8.95 -27.23 3.78
N PRO A 43 9.12 -26.60 4.95
CA PRO A 43 8.23 -26.73 6.10
C PRO A 43 6.94 -25.93 5.89
N THR A 44 6.20 -26.24 4.82
CA THR A 44 4.90 -25.62 4.53
C THR A 44 3.78 -26.38 5.23
N GLY A 45 2.71 -25.66 5.54
CA GLY A 45 1.52 -26.29 6.11
C GLY A 45 0.97 -27.45 5.29
N ALA A 46 1.02 -27.32 3.97
CA ALA A 46 0.60 -28.38 3.06
C ALA A 46 1.50 -29.60 3.17
N ASN A 47 2.83 -29.41 3.25
CA ASN A 47 3.78 -30.52 3.41
C ASN A 47 3.67 -31.18 4.80
N ILE A 48 3.45 -30.39 5.85
CA ILE A 48 3.26 -30.92 7.21
C ILE A 48 1.99 -31.76 7.29
N LYS A 49 0.85 -31.25 6.79
CA LYS A 49 -0.41 -32.01 6.70
C LYS A 49 -0.25 -33.29 5.87
N HIS A 50 0.52 -33.21 4.78
CA HIS A 50 0.80 -34.37 3.94
C HIS A 50 1.58 -35.45 4.73
N ILE A 51 2.55 -35.05 5.55
CA ILE A 51 3.32 -35.95 6.41
C ILE A 51 2.42 -36.57 7.49
N GLU A 52 1.65 -35.76 8.21
CA GLU A 52 0.74 -36.25 9.25
C GLU A 52 -0.28 -37.24 8.69
N LYS A 53 -0.78 -37.00 7.48
CA LYS A 53 -1.73 -37.90 6.81
C LYS A 53 -1.10 -39.25 6.41
N HIS A 54 0.12 -39.24 5.89
CA HIS A 54 0.74 -40.43 5.33
C HIS A 54 1.71 -41.13 6.30
N TRP A 55 2.21 -40.41 7.31
CA TRP A 55 3.13 -40.93 8.33
C TRP A 55 2.83 -40.33 9.71
N PRO A 56 1.70 -40.68 10.34
CA PRO A 56 1.31 -40.15 11.65
C PRO A 56 2.34 -40.43 12.75
N ASP A 57 3.11 -41.51 12.61
CA ASP A 57 4.16 -41.91 13.55
C ASP A 57 5.54 -41.36 13.15
N ALA A 58 5.63 -40.29 12.37
CA ALA A 58 6.91 -39.70 12.00
C ALA A 58 7.63 -39.12 13.23
N ILE A 59 8.89 -39.47 13.39
CA ILE A 59 9.73 -38.95 14.47
C ILE A 59 10.44 -37.70 13.98
N TRP A 60 10.15 -36.57 14.63
CA TRP A 60 10.76 -35.28 14.36
C TRP A 60 11.93 -35.06 15.33
N ASP A 61 13.06 -34.55 14.83
CA ASP A 61 14.15 -34.09 15.72
C ASP A 61 13.74 -32.76 16.41
N ASP A 62 14.50 -32.35 17.42
CA ASP A 62 14.15 -31.22 18.26
C ASP A 62 14.04 -29.91 17.46
N ASP A 63 14.95 -29.68 16.52
CA ASP A 63 14.93 -28.49 15.64
C ASP A 63 13.71 -28.48 14.69
N SER A 64 13.30 -29.64 14.22
CA SER A 64 12.14 -29.81 13.36
C SER A 64 10.81 -29.71 14.14
N LYS A 65 10.82 -30.16 15.42
CA LYS A 65 9.65 -30.00 16.31
C LYS A 65 9.33 -28.54 16.56
N ILE A 66 10.32 -27.68 16.74
CA ILE A 66 10.09 -26.23 16.93
C ILE A 66 9.26 -25.68 15.75
N ILE A 67 9.62 -26.00 14.52
CA ILE A 67 8.92 -25.53 13.33
C ILE A 67 7.52 -26.17 13.21
N LEU A 68 7.38 -27.43 13.59
CA LEU A 68 6.09 -28.11 13.65
C LEU A 68 5.17 -27.45 14.69
N ASP A 69 5.68 -27.14 15.88
CA ASP A 69 4.93 -26.50 16.96
C ASP A 69 4.53 -25.07 16.59
N GLU A 70 5.40 -24.32 15.92
CA GLU A 70 5.09 -23.01 15.36
C GLU A 70 3.95 -23.10 14.32
N TYR A 71 3.99 -24.11 13.45
CA TYR A 71 2.93 -24.33 12.48
C TYR A 71 1.60 -24.72 13.14
N ILE A 72 1.61 -25.65 14.10
CA ILE A 72 0.43 -26.06 14.87
C ILE A 72 -0.12 -24.86 15.64
N SER A 73 0.76 -24.04 16.24
CA SER A 73 0.38 -22.79 16.91
C SER A 73 -0.29 -21.81 15.95
N SER A 74 0.19 -21.70 14.72
CA SER A 74 -0.42 -20.83 13.70
C SER A 74 -1.82 -21.29 13.28
N LEU A 75 -2.04 -22.61 13.16
CA LEU A 75 -3.38 -23.16 12.89
C LEU A 75 -4.34 -22.92 14.07
N ARG A 76 -3.88 -23.08 15.32
CA ARG A 76 -4.65 -22.75 16.51
C ARG A 76 -4.98 -21.26 16.59
N ALA A 77 -4.05 -20.40 16.18
CA ALA A 77 -4.27 -18.94 16.15
C ALA A 77 -5.44 -18.55 15.24
N ALA A 78 -5.71 -19.26 14.16
CA ALA A 78 -6.88 -19.03 13.31
C ALA A 78 -8.19 -19.43 14.01
N ASP A 79 -8.19 -20.57 14.73
CA ASP A 79 -9.34 -21.01 15.52
C ASP A 79 -9.58 -20.12 16.74
N ASP A 80 -8.52 -19.69 17.43
CA ASP A 80 -8.59 -18.75 18.54
C ASP A 80 -9.15 -17.40 18.10
N LYS A 81 -8.83 -16.95 16.90
CA LYS A 81 -9.39 -15.72 16.33
C LYS A 81 -10.90 -15.80 16.13
N ARG A 82 -11.42 -16.94 15.67
CA ARG A 82 -12.87 -17.15 15.46
C ARG A 82 -13.64 -17.11 16.78
N LYS A 83 -12.99 -17.54 17.88
CA LYS A 83 -13.55 -17.58 19.23
C LYS A 83 -13.25 -16.32 20.04
N PHE A 84 -12.46 -15.39 19.49
CA PHE A 84 -12.02 -14.22 20.21
C PHE A 84 -13.17 -13.27 20.54
N SER A 85 -13.34 -12.98 21.81
CA SER A 85 -14.22 -11.93 22.33
C SER A 85 -13.40 -10.79 22.92
N VAL A 86 -13.85 -9.56 22.70
CA VAL A 86 -13.23 -8.37 23.32
C VAL A 86 -13.59 -8.40 24.81
N PRO A 87 -12.64 -8.13 25.73
CA PRO A 87 -12.92 -8.03 27.15
C PRO A 87 -14.04 -7.03 27.43
N GLU A 88 -14.93 -7.34 28.39
CA GLU A 88 -16.02 -6.42 28.77
C GLU A 88 -15.48 -5.12 29.33
N ASN A 89 -14.45 -5.20 30.18
CA ASN A 89 -13.78 -4.06 30.76
C ASN A 89 -12.41 -3.86 30.13
N ASP A 90 -12.05 -2.60 29.88
CA ASP A 90 -10.73 -2.25 29.37
C ASP A 90 -9.69 -2.33 30.50
N ASP A 91 -8.63 -3.11 30.30
CA ASP A 91 -7.43 -3.16 31.14
C ASP A 91 -6.34 -2.18 30.66
N PHE A 92 -6.67 -1.32 29.71
CA PHE A 92 -5.79 -0.32 29.12
C PHE A 92 -6.47 1.05 29.07
N MET A 93 -5.75 2.08 29.50
CA MET A 93 -6.24 3.46 29.49
C MET A 93 -5.92 4.11 28.14
N PHE A 94 -6.94 4.20 27.28
CA PHE A 94 -6.85 4.87 25.99
C PHE A 94 -6.87 6.39 26.13
N GLU A 95 -5.99 7.10 25.39
CA GLU A 95 -6.03 8.57 25.31
C GLU A 95 -7.30 9.06 24.61
N THR A 96 -7.63 8.44 23.51
CA THR A 96 -8.86 8.70 22.77
C THR A 96 -9.71 7.44 22.75
N ARG A 97 -11.03 7.59 22.91
CA ARG A 97 -11.96 6.44 22.89
C ARG A 97 -11.85 5.69 21.56
N PRO A 98 -11.53 4.39 21.56
CA PRO A 98 -11.50 3.60 20.33
C PRO A 98 -12.91 3.28 19.83
N PHE A 99 -13.08 3.15 18.52
CA PHE A 99 -14.25 2.50 17.96
C PHE A 99 -14.18 0.98 18.22
N ASP A 100 -15.30 0.29 18.18
CA ASP A 100 -15.37 -1.15 18.51
C ASP A 100 -14.42 -2.01 17.67
N HIS A 101 -14.31 -1.73 16.38
CA HIS A 101 -13.38 -2.42 15.50
C HIS A 101 -11.90 -2.12 15.83
N GLN A 102 -11.57 -0.92 16.28
CA GLN A 102 -10.21 -0.55 16.72
C GLN A 102 -9.89 -1.23 18.06
N ARG A 103 -10.84 -1.25 18.96
CA ARG A 103 -10.74 -1.95 20.25
C ARG A 103 -10.53 -3.44 20.01
N LYS A 104 -11.30 -4.06 19.12
CA LYS A 104 -11.13 -5.45 18.70
C LYS A 104 -9.75 -5.71 18.09
N ALA A 105 -9.31 -4.89 17.16
CA ALA A 105 -7.99 -5.00 16.54
C ALA A 105 -6.85 -4.88 17.56
N PHE A 106 -6.95 -3.95 18.51
CA PHE A 106 -6.00 -3.76 19.61
C PHE A 106 -5.88 -5.03 20.46
N TYR A 107 -6.96 -5.51 21.05
CA TYR A 107 -6.95 -6.69 21.93
C TYR A 107 -6.52 -7.97 21.21
N MET A 108 -6.83 -8.11 19.92
CA MET A 108 -6.38 -9.25 19.12
C MET A 108 -4.88 -9.24 18.82
N SER A 109 -4.27 -8.06 18.73
CA SER A 109 -2.90 -7.89 18.22
C SER A 109 -1.87 -7.45 19.25
N ARG A 110 -2.30 -6.80 20.36
CA ARG A 110 -1.40 -6.08 21.27
C ARG A 110 -0.24 -6.92 21.81
N ASP A 111 -0.50 -8.20 22.13
CA ASP A 111 0.48 -9.11 22.73
C ASP A 111 1.16 -10.05 21.71
N LYS A 112 0.69 -10.06 20.45
CA LYS A 112 1.29 -10.87 19.40
C LYS A 112 2.65 -10.31 18.96
N GLU A 113 3.62 -11.18 18.73
CA GLU A 113 4.92 -10.74 18.20
C GLU A 113 4.78 -10.21 16.78
N THR A 114 3.98 -10.87 15.94
CA THR A 114 3.75 -10.47 14.55
C THR A 114 2.26 -10.40 14.25
N PHE A 115 1.82 -9.35 13.55
CA PHE A 115 0.42 -9.22 13.17
C PHE A 115 0.20 -8.25 12.01
N ALA A 116 -0.79 -8.54 11.15
CA ALA A 116 -1.18 -7.69 10.04
C ALA A 116 -2.51 -6.97 10.33
N LEU A 117 -2.52 -5.65 10.24
CA LEU A 117 -3.74 -4.85 10.27
C LEU A 117 -4.18 -4.54 8.84
N LEU A 118 -5.00 -5.45 8.27
CA LEU A 118 -5.56 -5.34 6.93
C LEU A 118 -6.87 -4.55 6.97
N MET A 119 -6.82 -3.41 7.59
CA MET A 119 -7.96 -2.52 7.82
C MET A 119 -8.02 -1.49 6.69
N GLU A 120 -9.21 -1.25 6.14
CA GLU A 120 -9.39 -0.28 5.06
C GLU A 120 -8.89 1.12 5.46
N GLN A 121 -8.56 1.97 4.49
CA GLN A 121 -8.05 3.32 4.78
C GLN A 121 -9.08 4.14 5.56
N GLY A 122 -8.60 4.95 6.51
CA GLY A 122 -9.47 5.80 7.34
C GLY A 122 -10.21 5.09 8.46
N THR A 123 -9.96 3.78 8.72
CA THR A 123 -10.53 3.03 9.85
C THR A 123 -9.71 3.13 11.15
N GLY A 124 -8.60 3.87 11.16
CA GLY A 124 -7.81 4.16 12.36
C GLY A 124 -6.72 3.15 12.69
N LYS A 125 -6.05 2.56 11.68
CA LYS A 125 -4.88 1.67 11.86
C LYS A 125 -3.79 2.28 12.74
N SER A 126 -3.49 3.58 12.54
CA SER A 126 -2.46 4.31 13.30
C SER A 126 -2.76 4.31 14.79
N LYS A 127 -4.02 4.56 15.17
CA LYS A 127 -4.44 4.51 16.58
C LYS A 127 -4.18 3.15 17.21
N VAL A 128 -4.57 2.06 16.54
CA VAL A 128 -4.35 0.69 17.05
C VAL A 128 -2.86 0.43 17.31
N ILE A 129 -1.97 0.90 16.44
CA ILE A 129 -0.52 0.77 16.63
C ILE A 129 -0.01 1.62 17.78
N ILE A 130 -0.49 2.85 17.91
CA ILE A 130 -0.06 3.76 19.00
C ILE A 130 -0.48 3.18 20.35
N ASP A 131 -1.70 2.71 20.47
CA ASP A 131 -2.20 2.04 21.68
C ASP A 131 -1.38 0.76 21.96
N THR A 132 -1.07 -0.05 20.92
CA THR A 132 -0.22 -1.24 21.04
C THR A 132 1.18 -0.88 21.53
N ALA A 133 1.78 0.20 21.01
CA ALA A 133 3.11 0.65 21.44
C ALA A 133 3.12 1.10 22.90
N ALA A 134 2.10 1.85 23.33
CA ALA A 134 1.94 2.27 24.72
C ALA A 134 1.75 1.06 25.65
N HIS A 135 0.92 0.07 25.26
CA HIS A 135 0.72 -1.17 26.00
C HIS A 135 2.03 -1.97 26.15
N LEU A 136 2.76 -2.17 25.05
CA LEU A 136 4.03 -2.91 25.10
C LEU A 136 5.10 -2.17 25.91
N TYR A 137 5.14 -0.83 25.83
CA TYR A 137 6.04 0.00 26.64
C TYR A 137 5.72 -0.11 28.12
N ALA A 138 4.45 0.02 28.51
CA ALA A 138 4.01 -0.11 29.90
C ALA A 138 4.38 -1.48 30.51
N ASN A 139 4.40 -2.53 29.69
CA ASN A 139 4.77 -3.88 30.10
C ASN A 139 6.27 -4.18 29.93
N ASN A 140 7.11 -3.16 29.71
CA ASN A 140 8.56 -3.29 29.51
C ASN A 140 8.95 -4.29 28.39
N LYS A 141 8.12 -4.39 27.34
CA LYS A 141 8.36 -5.28 26.19
C LYS A 141 9.10 -4.58 25.06
N ILE A 142 9.00 -3.24 25.00
CA ILE A 142 9.70 -2.41 24.02
C ILE A 142 10.23 -1.14 24.68
N THR A 143 11.28 -0.59 24.10
CA THR A 143 11.85 0.72 24.42
C THR A 143 11.71 1.70 23.27
N ALA A 144 11.44 1.17 22.06
CA ALA A 144 11.28 2.00 20.88
C ALA A 144 10.15 1.54 19.95
N LEU A 145 9.51 2.52 19.30
CA LEU A 145 8.59 2.37 18.18
C LEU A 145 9.30 2.87 16.92
N VAL A 146 9.49 2.01 15.93
CA VAL A 146 10.05 2.38 14.63
C VAL A 146 8.97 2.24 13.56
N ILE A 147 8.68 3.34 12.87
CA ILE A 147 7.66 3.44 11.84
C ILE A 147 8.33 3.61 10.49
N ILE A 148 8.03 2.72 9.55
CA ILE A 148 8.42 2.82 8.15
C ILE A 148 7.16 3.11 7.35
N ALA A 149 7.05 4.30 6.74
CA ALA A 149 5.87 4.74 6.03
C ALA A 149 6.24 5.41 4.69
N PRO A 150 5.29 5.62 3.78
CA PRO A 150 5.54 6.40 2.57
C PRO A 150 5.99 7.83 2.88
N ASN A 151 6.66 8.47 1.92
CA ASN A 151 7.08 9.87 2.07
C ASN A 151 5.87 10.78 2.34
N GLY A 152 6.01 11.69 3.31
CA GLY A 152 4.91 12.53 3.80
C GLY A 152 4.14 11.88 4.96
N VAL A 153 3.72 10.62 4.86
CA VAL A 153 3.00 9.90 5.93
C VAL A 153 3.88 9.74 7.18
N HIS A 154 5.17 9.41 7.01
CA HIS A 154 6.10 9.23 8.13
C HIS A 154 6.19 10.46 9.05
N ARG A 155 5.99 11.68 8.52
CA ARG A 155 5.95 12.92 9.30
C ARG A 155 4.59 13.13 9.98
N ASN A 156 3.51 12.74 9.31
CA ASN A 156 2.16 12.83 9.83
C ASN A 156 2.00 12.02 11.13
N TRP A 157 2.64 10.87 11.22
CA TRP A 157 2.66 10.07 12.44
C TRP A 157 3.13 10.87 13.66
N LEU A 158 4.23 11.64 13.50
CA LEU A 158 4.81 12.40 14.62
C LEU A 158 4.11 13.73 14.88
N ARG A 159 3.55 14.36 13.85
CA ARG A 159 2.90 15.69 13.97
C ARG A 159 1.47 15.59 14.46
N ASN A 160 0.72 14.56 14.05
CA ASN A 160 -0.71 14.49 14.27
C ASN A 160 -1.13 13.23 15.02
N GLU A 161 -0.75 12.03 14.56
CA GLU A 161 -1.30 10.77 15.08
C GLU A 161 -0.80 10.48 16.50
N ILE A 162 0.50 10.56 16.74
CA ILE A 162 1.11 10.31 18.06
C ILE A 162 0.66 11.34 19.11
N PRO A 163 0.67 12.67 18.84
CA PRO A 163 0.17 13.63 19.80
C PRO A 163 -1.31 13.46 20.14
N LEU A 164 -2.11 12.95 19.20
CA LEU A 164 -3.54 12.76 19.38
C LEU A 164 -3.88 11.49 20.18
N HIS A 165 -3.14 10.40 19.98
CA HIS A 165 -3.54 9.08 20.45
C HIS A 165 -2.63 8.45 21.50
N LEU A 166 -1.36 8.90 21.63
CA LEU A 166 -0.47 8.32 22.63
C LEU A 166 -0.81 8.85 24.01
N PRO A 167 -1.12 7.98 24.99
CA PRO A 167 -1.51 8.39 26.32
C PRO A 167 -0.50 9.33 27.00
N GLU A 168 -1.00 10.34 27.71
CA GLU A 168 -0.16 11.32 28.42
C GLU A 168 0.77 10.68 29.45
N TRP A 169 0.35 9.56 30.06
CA TRP A 169 1.18 8.81 31.01
C TRP A 169 2.39 8.12 30.35
N CYS A 170 2.44 8.03 29.01
CA CYS A 170 3.54 7.44 28.25
C CYS A 170 4.55 8.53 27.84
N PRO A 171 5.67 8.72 28.59
CA PRO A 171 6.68 9.71 28.25
C PRO A 171 7.33 9.34 26.92
N ARG A 172 7.54 10.33 26.05
CA ARG A 172 8.03 10.10 24.69
C ARG A 172 9.08 11.10 24.22
N LYS A 173 9.97 10.63 23.34
CA LYS A 173 10.83 11.46 22.49
C LYS A 173 10.75 10.94 21.06
N SER A 174 10.72 11.84 20.08
CA SER A 174 10.52 11.44 18.70
C SER A 174 11.36 12.23 17.71
N CYS A 175 11.76 11.58 16.61
CA CYS A 175 12.35 12.21 15.45
C CYS A 175 12.05 11.43 14.17
N TYR A 176 12.19 12.09 13.02
CA TYR A 176 11.98 11.46 11.71
C TYR A 176 13.19 11.66 10.81
N TYR A 177 13.40 10.68 9.94
CA TYR A 177 14.44 10.74 8.92
C TYR A 177 14.00 11.57 7.72
N TYR A 178 14.90 12.34 7.16
CA TYR A 178 14.76 12.99 5.85
C TYR A 178 16.11 13.06 5.12
N ALA A 179 16.08 13.09 3.79
CA ALA A 179 17.29 13.23 2.99
C ALA A 179 17.90 14.62 3.21
N GLY A 180 19.21 14.68 3.40
CA GLY A 180 19.92 15.94 3.65
C GLY A 180 19.95 16.40 5.12
N MET A 181 19.70 15.47 6.08
CA MET A 181 19.88 15.74 7.50
C MET A 181 21.26 16.37 7.78
N LYS A 182 21.27 17.43 8.56
CA LYS A 182 22.47 18.14 8.97
C LYS A 182 23.09 17.53 10.23
N ARG A 183 24.31 17.95 10.58
CA ARG A 183 25.02 17.45 11.77
C ARG A 183 24.22 17.61 13.07
N ASN A 184 23.48 18.71 13.21
CA ASN A 184 22.62 18.95 14.38
C ASN A 184 21.43 17.97 14.46
N ASP A 185 20.87 17.58 13.33
CA ASP A 185 19.79 16.61 13.29
C ASP A 185 20.30 15.23 13.75
N ILE A 186 21.49 14.83 13.28
CA ILE A 186 22.14 13.58 13.69
C ILE A 186 22.46 13.62 15.20
N LYS A 187 22.88 14.77 15.74
CA LYS A 187 23.10 14.94 17.18
C LYS A 187 21.80 14.72 17.97
N ASN A 188 20.70 15.33 17.54
CA ASN A 188 19.37 15.12 18.14
C ASN A 188 18.95 13.65 18.11
N TRP A 189 19.19 12.93 17.01
CA TRP A 189 18.94 11.48 16.93
C TRP A 189 19.74 10.73 17.99
N THR A 190 21.03 11.03 18.16
CA THR A 190 21.91 10.42 19.16
C THR A 190 21.42 10.70 20.57
N GLU A 191 20.96 11.92 20.85
CA GLU A 191 20.38 12.30 22.16
C GLU A 191 19.11 11.51 22.46
N ILE A 192 18.24 11.30 21.46
CA ILE A 192 17.02 10.51 21.62
C ILE A 192 17.37 9.03 21.84
N ILE A 193 18.28 8.47 21.07
CA ILE A 193 18.74 7.07 21.24
C ILE A 193 19.27 6.84 22.65
N ASN A 194 20.04 7.77 23.20
CA ASN A 194 20.63 7.67 24.53
C ASN A 194 19.69 8.04 25.67
N SER A 195 18.48 8.54 25.38
CA SER A 195 17.52 8.91 26.43
C SER A 195 16.98 7.67 27.15
N LYS A 196 16.66 7.82 28.45
CA LYS A 196 16.12 6.75 29.29
C LYS A 196 14.74 7.16 29.85
N GLY A 197 13.95 6.16 30.24
CA GLY A 197 12.66 6.39 30.89
C GLY A 197 11.57 6.96 29.98
N CYS A 198 11.70 6.81 28.68
CA CYS A 198 10.69 7.25 27.72
C CYS A 198 10.63 6.30 26.50
N LEU A 199 9.45 6.21 25.89
CA LEU A 199 9.29 5.54 24.60
C LEU A 199 9.94 6.38 23.51
N LYS A 200 10.92 5.80 22.81
CA LYS A 200 11.62 6.45 21.70
C LYS A 200 10.87 6.17 20.40
N ILE A 201 10.55 7.19 19.65
CA ILE A 201 9.74 7.03 18.42
C ILE A 201 10.52 7.55 17.22
N PHE A 202 10.80 6.65 16.29
CA PHE A 202 11.56 6.93 15.09
C PHE A 202 10.73 6.70 13.84
N SER A 203 10.67 7.66 12.94
CA SER A 203 9.93 7.52 11.69
C SER A 203 10.81 7.68 10.48
N PHE A 204 10.69 6.74 9.52
CA PHE A 204 11.45 6.68 8.29
C PHE A 204 10.52 6.64 7.08
N ASN A 205 10.91 7.31 6.00
CA ASN A 205 10.25 7.07 4.72
C ASN A 205 10.85 5.82 4.06
N VAL A 206 9.99 4.96 3.54
CA VAL A 206 10.38 3.67 2.91
C VAL A 206 11.31 3.89 1.70
N GLU A 207 11.14 4.99 0.98
CA GLU A 207 11.97 5.38 -0.16
C GLU A 207 13.40 5.77 0.29
N GLY A 208 13.55 6.25 1.52
CA GLY A 208 14.83 6.66 2.10
C GLY A 208 15.85 5.53 2.26
N PHE A 209 15.40 4.27 2.31
CA PHE A 209 16.29 3.12 2.48
C PHE A 209 17.14 2.76 1.24
N VAL A 210 17.06 3.52 0.19
CA VAL A 210 18.09 3.54 -0.87
C VAL A 210 19.39 4.18 -0.35
N SER A 211 19.30 5.09 0.64
CA SER A 211 20.43 5.78 1.26
C SER A 211 21.10 4.93 2.35
N LYS A 212 22.43 4.85 2.32
CA LYS A 212 23.23 4.23 3.37
C LYS A 212 23.05 4.92 4.73
N ASN A 213 22.82 6.23 4.76
CA ASN A 213 22.61 6.97 6.01
C ASN A 213 21.34 6.52 6.73
N ALA A 214 20.22 6.37 6.02
CA ALA A 214 18.99 5.83 6.60
C ALA A 214 19.19 4.40 7.10
N GLN A 215 19.89 3.57 6.32
CA GLN A 215 20.20 2.19 6.69
C GLN A 215 21.07 2.12 7.96
N ASN A 216 22.08 2.96 8.09
CA ASN A 216 22.95 3.00 9.26
C ASN A 216 22.19 3.45 10.52
N LEU A 217 21.36 4.50 10.41
CA LEU A 217 20.56 4.99 11.54
C LEU A 217 19.60 3.91 12.05
N ILE A 218 18.83 3.27 11.18
CA ILE A 218 17.90 2.24 11.63
C ILE A 218 18.64 1.01 12.19
N ASN A 219 19.76 0.59 11.60
CA ASN A 219 20.56 -0.50 12.14
C ASN A 219 21.10 -0.19 13.54
N SER A 220 21.48 1.06 13.82
CA SER A 220 21.92 1.48 15.17
C SER A 220 20.78 1.36 16.19
N ILE A 221 19.56 1.76 15.83
CA ILE A 221 18.39 1.63 16.69
C ILE A 221 18.08 0.15 16.95
N MET A 222 18.01 -0.67 15.88
CA MET A 222 17.69 -2.09 15.97
C MET A 222 18.72 -2.91 16.76
N GLY A 223 19.96 -2.43 16.89
CA GLY A 223 21.02 -3.08 17.68
C GLY A 223 21.01 -2.73 19.17
N ILE A 224 20.28 -1.69 19.59
CA ILE A 224 20.33 -1.15 20.95
C ILE A 224 18.97 -1.28 21.65
N GLU A 225 17.87 -1.21 20.92
CA GLU A 225 16.52 -1.07 21.46
C GLU A 225 15.68 -2.35 21.26
N ASP A 226 14.78 -2.59 22.22
CA ASP A 226 13.66 -3.52 22.02
C ASP A 226 12.57 -2.81 21.22
N VAL A 227 12.37 -3.24 19.97
CA VAL A 227 11.64 -2.47 18.97
C VAL A 227 10.30 -3.11 18.62
N LEU A 228 9.23 -2.28 18.58
CA LEU A 228 8.07 -2.53 17.74
C LEU A 228 8.33 -1.89 16.37
N LEU A 229 8.55 -2.72 15.35
CA LEU A 229 8.77 -2.29 13.97
C LEU A 229 7.48 -2.36 13.16
N VAL A 230 7.09 -1.22 12.60
CA VAL A 230 5.83 -1.05 11.87
C VAL A 230 6.12 -0.65 10.43
N VAL A 231 5.49 -1.32 9.47
CA VAL A 231 5.49 -0.91 8.06
C VAL A 231 4.08 -0.44 7.70
N ASP A 232 3.93 0.86 7.57
CA ASP A 232 2.68 1.48 7.12
C ASP A 232 2.64 1.52 5.59
N GLU A 233 1.45 1.30 5.01
CA GLU A 233 1.24 1.05 3.59
C GLU A 233 2.18 -0.03 3.05
N SER A 234 2.10 -1.23 3.65
CA SER A 234 2.99 -2.36 3.34
C SER A 234 2.94 -2.83 1.88
N SER A 235 1.95 -2.40 1.10
CA SER A 235 1.93 -2.53 -0.37
C SER A 235 3.21 -1.97 -1.03
N ARG A 236 3.92 -1.03 -0.37
CA ARG A 236 5.20 -0.47 -0.84
C ARG A 236 6.37 -1.45 -0.79
N ILE A 237 6.26 -2.53 -0.02
CA ILE A 237 7.25 -3.60 0.08
C ILE A 237 6.79 -4.92 -0.56
N LYS A 238 5.76 -4.92 -1.41
CA LYS A 238 5.20 -6.13 -2.04
C LYS A 238 6.14 -6.79 -3.07
N ARG A 239 7.05 -6.04 -3.72
CA ARG A 239 7.97 -6.56 -4.76
C ARG A 239 9.21 -7.20 -4.14
N PRO A 240 9.38 -8.54 -4.17
CA PRO A 240 10.49 -9.21 -3.49
C PRO A 240 11.88 -8.83 -4.01
N GLY A 241 12.01 -8.50 -5.30
CA GLY A 241 13.27 -8.10 -5.93
C GLY A 241 13.70 -6.65 -5.65
N ALA A 242 12.84 -5.81 -5.10
CA ALA A 242 13.17 -4.41 -4.84
C ALA A 242 14.17 -4.27 -3.68
N LYS A 243 15.24 -3.49 -3.85
CA LYS A 243 16.27 -3.26 -2.83
C LYS A 243 15.70 -2.83 -1.47
N ARG A 244 14.70 -1.93 -1.50
CA ARG A 244 14.00 -1.48 -0.28
C ARG A 244 13.28 -2.62 0.43
N THR A 245 12.58 -3.50 -0.30
CA THR A 245 11.87 -4.66 0.25
C THR A 245 12.85 -5.62 0.90
N GLN A 246 13.94 -5.95 0.22
CA GLN A 246 14.98 -6.83 0.76
C GLN A 246 15.59 -6.25 2.03
N PHE A 247 15.86 -4.95 2.05
CA PHE A 247 16.39 -4.27 3.24
C PHE A 247 15.40 -4.32 4.40
N VAL A 248 14.14 -3.89 4.19
CA VAL A 248 13.09 -3.86 5.22
C VAL A 248 12.81 -5.27 5.77
N THR A 249 12.74 -6.29 4.90
CA THR A 249 12.58 -7.69 5.35
C THR A 249 13.76 -8.16 6.19
N ARG A 250 14.98 -7.76 5.83
CA ARG A 250 16.19 -8.14 6.59
C ARG A 250 16.20 -7.52 7.98
N ILE A 251 15.92 -6.22 8.11
CA ILE A 251 15.88 -5.56 9.43
C ILE A 251 14.69 -6.02 10.27
N GLY A 252 13.58 -6.41 9.63
CA GLY A 252 12.44 -7.00 10.32
C GLY A 252 12.83 -8.18 11.20
N ARG A 253 13.79 -8.99 10.80
CA ARG A 253 14.28 -10.13 11.58
C ARG A 253 14.97 -9.75 12.90
N LEU A 254 15.37 -8.49 13.05
CA LEU A 254 16.00 -7.99 14.28
C LEU A 254 14.97 -7.51 15.30
N ALA A 255 13.72 -7.24 14.87
CA ALA A 255 12.64 -6.81 15.74
C ALA A 255 11.82 -8.00 16.24
N LYS A 256 11.58 -8.08 17.53
CA LYS A 256 10.69 -9.07 18.11
C LYS A 256 9.23 -8.77 17.73
N TYR A 257 8.80 -7.52 17.85
CA TYR A 257 7.43 -7.10 17.54
C TYR A 257 7.39 -6.45 16.17
N ARG A 258 6.55 -6.99 15.26
CA ARG A 258 6.41 -6.52 13.87
C ARG A 258 4.95 -6.33 13.49
N ARG A 259 4.66 -5.24 12.76
CA ARG A 259 3.31 -4.96 12.24
C ARG A 259 3.40 -4.51 10.78
N ILE A 260 2.44 -4.94 10.00
CA ILE A 260 2.15 -4.35 8.69
C ILE A 260 0.75 -3.74 8.71
N LEU A 261 0.63 -2.59 8.07
CA LEU A 261 -0.62 -1.85 7.93
C LEU A 261 -0.90 -1.64 6.45
N THR A 262 -2.07 -2.04 6.00
CA THR A 262 -2.54 -1.72 4.64
C THR A 262 -4.05 -1.90 4.53
N GLY A 263 -4.71 -1.06 3.73
CA GLY A 263 -6.10 -1.27 3.33
C GLY A 263 -6.24 -2.18 2.12
N THR A 264 -5.16 -2.30 1.32
CA THR A 264 -5.13 -3.03 0.04
C THR A 264 -3.93 -3.98 -0.01
N PRO A 265 -3.96 -5.11 0.71
CA PRO A 265 -2.84 -6.05 0.75
C PRO A 265 -2.56 -6.68 -0.62
N VAL A 266 -3.59 -6.85 -1.42
CA VAL A 266 -3.56 -7.39 -2.78
C VAL A 266 -4.03 -6.30 -3.74
N THR A 267 -3.21 -5.99 -4.74
CA THR A 267 -3.53 -4.98 -5.78
C THR A 267 -3.55 -5.57 -7.19
N LYS A 268 -2.72 -6.57 -7.45
CA LYS A 268 -2.67 -7.28 -8.74
C LYS A 268 -3.09 -8.72 -8.60
N GLY A 269 -2.53 -9.43 -7.63
CA GLY A 269 -2.82 -10.82 -7.39
C GLY A 269 -2.27 -11.29 -6.04
N PRO A 270 -2.56 -12.53 -5.64
CA PRO A 270 -2.14 -13.10 -4.37
C PRO A 270 -0.64 -13.04 -4.11
N GLU A 271 0.18 -12.96 -5.16
CA GLU A 271 1.64 -12.81 -5.05
C GLU A 271 2.08 -11.52 -4.32
N ASP A 272 1.22 -10.51 -4.28
CA ASP A 272 1.50 -9.25 -3.58
C ASP A 272 1.66 -9.44 -2.06
N VAL A 273 1.08 -10.49 -1.47
CA VAL A 273 1.16 -10.73 -0.01
C VAL A 273 2.48 -11.36 0.41
N PHE A 274 3.21 -12.00 -0.50
CA PHE A 274 4.41 -12.76 -0.16
C PHE A 274 5.43 -11.97 0.67
N SER A 275 5.89 -10.84 0.15
CA SER A 275 6.92 -10.02 0.83
C SER A 275 6.40 -9.35 2.09
N GLN A 276 5.12 -8.99 2.12
CA GLN A 276 4.48 -8.37 3.26
C GLN A 276 4.44 -9.32 4.45
N PHE A 277 3.99 -10.56 4.24
CA PHE A 277 3.95 -11.57 5.30
C PHE A 277 5.34 -12.15 5.62
N ARG A 278 6.25 -12.23 4.64
CA ARG A 278 7.64 -12.59 4.90
C ARG A 278 8.36 -11.58 5.81
N PHE A 279 7.97 -10.32 5.79
CA PHE A 279 8.46 -9.33 6.75
C PHE A 279 7.95 -9.62 8.17
N LEU A 280 6.70 -10.03 8.32
CA LEU A 280 6.15 -10.44 9.62
C LEU A 280 6.82 -11.71 10.12
N ASP A 281 6.66 -12.79 9.38
CA ASP A 281 7.26 -14.07 9.66
C ASP A 281 7.23 -14.92 8.39
N PRO A 282 8.37 -15.46 7.91
CA PRO A 282 8.41 -16.32 6.74
C PRO A 282 7.62 -17.62 6.91
N TYR A 283 7.38 -18.07 8.14
CA TYR A 283 6.64 -19.31 8.42
C TYR A 283 5.12 -19.16 8.26
N ILE A 284 4.56 -17.95 8.33
CA ILE A 284 3.12 -17.72 8.12
C ILE A 284 2.66 -18.29 6.78
N LEU A 285 3.40 -18.00 5.71
CA LEU A 285 3.08 -18.51 4.36
C LEU A 285 3.75 -19.86 4.06
N GLY A 286 4.75 -20.27 4.85
CA GLY A 286 5.47 -21.52 4.68
C GLY A 286 6.44 -21.55 3.50
N TYR A 287 6.78 -20.41 2.88
CA TYR A 287 7.67 -20.34 1.72
C TYR A 287 8.77 -19.30 1.94
N GLU A 288 10.03 -19.73 1.84
CA GLU A 288 11.16 -18.80 1.84
C GLU A 288 11.43 -18.16 0.49
N SER A 289 11.17 -18.90 -0.59
CA SER A 289 11.39 -18.48 -1.95
C SER A 289 10.11 -17.98 -2.59
N PHE A 290 10.18 -16.80 -3.21
CA PHE A 290 9.08 -16.27 -4.01
C PHE A 290 8.68 -17.19 -5.18
N TYR A 291 9.68 -17.86 -5.78
CA TYR A 291 9.40 -18.80 -6.88
C TYR A 291 8.61 -20.02 -6.40
N SER A 292 8.91 -20.57 -5.23
CA SER A 292 8.17 -21.69 -4.66
C SER A 292 6.74 -21.26 -4.27
N PHE A 293 6.59 -20.08 -3.69
CA PHE A 293 5.28 -19.48 -3.40
C PHE A 293 4.45 -19.30 -4.69
N LYS A 294 5.08 -18.70 -5.73
CA LYS A 294 4.42 -18.47 -7.01
C LYS A 294 4.01 -19.79 -7.70
N ALA A 295 4.87 -20.82 -7.62
CA ALA A 295 4.56 -22.15 -8.18
C ALA A 295 3.38 -22.84 -7.46
N ARG A 296 3.06 -22.47 -6.21
CA ARG A 296 1.94 -23.02 -5.45
C ARG A 296 0.63 -22.32 -5.73
N TYR A 297 0.67 -20.99 -5.91
CA TYR A 297 -0.53 -20.17 -5.94
C TYR A 297 -0.84 -19.54 -7.31
N CYS A 298 0.08 -19.61 -8.27
CA CYS A 298 -0.08 -18.99 -9.58
C CYS A 298 0.06 -20.02 -10.70
N ILE A 299 -0.89 -20.04 -11.61
CA ILE A 299 -0.83 -20.82 -12.85
C ILE A 299 -0.18 -19.94 -13.92
N MET A 300 0.96 -20.42 -14.43
CA MET A 300 1.72 -19.70 -15.43
C MET A 300 1.27 -20.10 -16.84
N GLY A 301 1.23 -19.15 -17.77
CA GLY A 301 0.86 -19.36 -19.17
C GLY A 301 1.28 -18.18 -20.05
N GLY A 302 0.61 -18.01 -21.19
CA GLY A 302 0.95 -17.00 -22.17
C GLY A 302 2.29 -17.26 -22.87
N TYR A 303 2.83 -16.22 -23.51
CA TYR A 303 4.08 -16.32 -24.26
C TYR A 303 5.24 -16.76 -23.33
N GLU A 304 5.90 -17.86 -23.67
CA GLU A 304 7.00 -18.48 -22.88
C GLU A 304 6.64 -18.79 -21.40
N ASN A 305 5.38 -18.99 -21.06
CA ASN A 305 4.92 -19.21 -19.69
C ASN A 305 5.36 -18.12 -18.70
N ARG A 306 5.44 -16.87 -19.13
CA ARG A 306 5.88 -15.74 -18.28
C ARG A 306 4.74 -14.97 -17.61
N GLN A 307 3.51 -15.21 -18.05
CA GLN A 307 2.33 -14.52 -17.52
C GLN A 307 1.59 -15.39 -16.50
N ILE A 308 1.01 -14.76 -15.48
CA ILE A 308 0.08 -15.43 -14.59
C ILE A 308 -1.28 -15.39 -15.28
N VAL A 309 -1.84 -16.56 -15.57
CA VAL A 309 -3.14 -16.69 -16.26
C VAL A 309 -4.29 -17.07 -15.33
N ALA A 310 -3.98 -17.67 -14.17
CA ALA A 310 -4.95 -18.02 -13.15
C ALA A 310 -4.27 -18.20 -11.79
N TYR A 311 -5.08 -18.41 -10.75
CA TYR A 311 -4.62 -18.65 -9.38
C TYR A 311 -5.24 -19.94 -8.86
N GLU A 312 -4.50 -20.62 -7.98
CA GLU A 312 -4.95 -21.84 -7.32
C GLU A 312 -4.63 -21.83 -5.83
N ASN A 313 -5.24 -22.73 -5.06
CA ASN A 313 -5.02 -22.89 -3.62
C ASN A 313 -5.25 -21.61 -2.77
N ILE A 314 -6.15 -20.73 -3.21
CA ILE A 314 -6.40 -19.43 -2.55
C ILE A 314 -6.99 -19.60 -1.16
N ASP A 315 -7.81 -20.63 -0.93
CA ASP A 315 -8.39 -20.93 0.40
C ASP A 315 -7.29 -21.30 1.40
N GLU A 316 -6.25 -22.05 0.97
CA GLU A 316 -5.07 -22.36 1.79
C GLU A 316 -4.32 -21.08 2.16
N LEU A 317 -4.06 -20.20 1.18
CA LEU A 317 -3.39 -18.93 1.40
C LEU A 317 -4.17 -18.04 2.37
N THR A 318 -5.48 -17.95 2.17
CA THR A 318 -6.37 -17.15 3.03
C THR A 318 -6.36 -17.69 4.47
N SER A 319 -6.44 -18.99 4.64
CA SER A 319 -6.39 -19.64 5.95
C SER A 319 -5.06 -19.39 6.68
N ASN A 320 -3.93 -19.43 5.95
CA ASN A 320 -2.61 -19.15 6.53
C ASN A 320 -2.49 -17.70 7.01
N ILE A 321 -3.11 -16.75 6.30
CA ILE A 321 -3.09 -15.32 6.63
C ILE A 321 -4.06 -15.00 7.77
N GLU A 322 -5.19 -15.67 7.81
CA GLU A 322 -6.30 -15.34 8.71
C GLU A 322 -5.90 -15.31 10.18
N GLY A 323 -5.11 -16.28 10.66
CA GLY A 323 -4.65 -16.36 12.05
C GLY A 323 -3.73 -15.22 12.48
N HIS A 324 -3.09 -14.56 11.53
CA HIS A 324 -2.06 -13.53 11.74
C HIS A 324 -2.50 -12.14 11.29
N SER A 325 -3.80 -11.92 11.03
CA SER A 325 -4.30 -10.65 10.53
C SER A 325 -5.68 -10.29 11.09
N TYR A 326 -5.98 -9.00 11.06
CA TYR A 326 -7.34 -8.50 11.25
C TYR A 326 -7.75 -7.68 10.02
N ARG A 327 -8.82 -8.11 9.36
CA ARG A 327 -9.37 -7.43 8.19
C ARG A 327 -10.72 -6.82 8.53
N ILE A 328 -10.93 -5.57 8.11
CA ILE A 328 -12.22 -4.90 8.19
C ILE A 328 -12.36 -3.88 7.08
N LEU A 329 -13.57 -3.76 6.53
CA LEU A 329 -13.93 -2.75 5.55
C LEU A 329 -14.66 -1.59 6.22
N LYS A 330 -14.60 -0.40 5.64
CA LYS A 330 -15.31 0.78 6.15
C LYS A 330 -16.81 0.55 6.31
N LYS A 331 -17.42 -0.05 5.30
CA LYS A 331 -18.86 -0.35 5.29
C LYS A 331 -19.32 -1.27 6.43
N ASP A 332 -18.40 -2.04 7.01
CA ASP A 332 -18.70 -3.00 8.07
C ASP A 332 -18.51 -2.39 9.48
N CYS A 333 -17.92 -1.21 9.58
CA CYS A 333 -17.52 -0.65 10.88
C CYS A 333 -17.71 0.86 11.06
N LEU A 334 -18.05 1.58 10.00
CA LEU A 334 -18.27 3.02 10.04
C LEU A 334 -19.57 3.36 9.33
N ASP A 335 -20.37 4.19 9.97
CA ASP A 335 -21.53 4.83 9.36
C ASP A 335 -21.04 6.13 8.72
N LEU A 336 -20.64 6.05 7.46
CA LEU A 336 -20.17 7.19 6.68
C LEU A 336 -21.22 7.57 5.64
N PRO A 337 -21.36 8.87 5.35
CA PRO A 337 -22.22 9.33 4.26
C PRO A 337 -21.87 8.71 2.92
N ASP A 338 -22.80 8.70 1.97
CA ASP A 338 -22.60 8.09 0.67
C ASP A 338 -21.55 8.82 -0.19
N LYS A 339 -20.89 8.06 -1.07
CA LYS A 339 -20.06 8.58 -2.16
C LYS A 339 -20.92 8.77 -3.40
N ILE A 340 -20.99 10.00 -3.90
CA ILE A 340 -21.72 10.33 -5.12
C ILE A 340 -20.72 10.50 -6.26
N TYR A 341 -20.93 9.81 -7.39
CA TYR A 341 -20.02 9.91 -8.54
C TYR A 341 -20.72 10.57 -9.71
N GLN A 342 -20.10 11.61 -10.25
CA GLN A 342 -20.58 12.37 -11.40
C GLN A 342 -19.51 12.45 -12.49
N ARG A 343 -19.94 12.73 -13.74
CA ARG A 343 -19.05 13.05 -14.85
C ARG A 343 -19.46 14.42 -15.39
N ALA A 344 -18.47 15.25 -15.64
CA ALA A 344 -18.62 16.52 -16.33
C ALA A 344 -17.89 16.45 -17.67
N TYR A 345 -18.61 16.67 -18.75
CA TYR A 345 -18.12 16.50 -20.09
C TYR A 345 -17.64 17.80 -20.70
N VAL A 346 -16.51 17.76 -21.41
CA VAL A 346 -15.95 18.89 -22.12
C VAL A 346 -15.57 18.51 -23.55
N ASP A 347 -15.87 19.41 -24.49
CA ASP A 347 -15.40 19.28 -25.86
C ASP A 347 -14.01 19.90 -26.00
N LEU A 348 -13.14 19.19 -26.72
CA LEU A 348 -11.83 19.73 -27.08
C LEU A 348 -11.97 20.92 -28.03
N SER A 349 -11.09 21.91 -27.93
CA SER A 349 -10.99 22.97 -28.94
C SER A 349 -10.68 22.37 -30.33
N LYS A 350 -10.89 23.13 -31.38
CA LYS A 350 -10.57 22.67 -32.76
C LYS A 350 -9.10 22.30 -32.90
N ALA A 351 -8.18 23.06 -32.30
CA ALA A 351 -6.76 22.79 -32.36
C ALA A 351 -6.39 21.53 -31.54
N GLN A 352 -6.93 21.41 -30.32
CA GLN A 352 -6.74 20.21 -29.51
C GLN A 352 -7.26 18.95 -30.22
N ARG A 353 -8.49 19.01 -30.80
CA ARG A 353 -9.09 17.87 -31.51
C ARG A 353 -8.26 17.45 -32.71
N ARG A 354 -7.78 18.42 -33.50
CA ARG A 354 -6.91 18.14 -34.65
C ARG A 354 -5.61 17.45 -34.20
N LEU A 355 -4.93 18.01 -33.19
CA LEU A 355 -3.67 17.44 -32.69
C LEU A 355 -3.89 16.05 -32.09
N TYR A 356 -4.99 15.87 -31.32
CA TYR A 356 -5.36 14.60 -30.72
C TYR A 356 -5.56 13.51 -31.79
N ASN A 357 -6.34 13.82 -32.85
CA ASN A 357 -6.60 12.88 -33.94
C ASN A 357 -5.32 12.54 -34.72
N THR A 358 -4.51 13.54 -35.09
CA THR A 358 -3.23 13.30 -35.77
C THR A 358 -2.35 12.33 -34.97
N MET A 359 -2.17 12.58 -33.68
CA MET A 359 -1.35 11.71 -32.83
C MET A 359 -1.95 10.31 -32.67
N LYS A 360 -3.30 10.21 -32.57
CA LYS A 360 -4.02 8.95 -32.52
C LYS A 360 -3.82 8.15 -33.82
N ASP A 361 -4.00 8.79 -34.98
CA ASP A 361 -3.96 8.14 -36.29
C ASP A 361 -2.54 7.69 -36.64
N GLU A 362 -1.53 8.51 -36.44
CA GLU A 362 -0.11 8.13 -36.59
C GLU A 362 0.24 6.90 -35.76
N TRP A 363 -0.38 6.78 -34.59
CA TRP A 363 -0.12 5.66 -33.71
C TRP A 363 -0.83 4.38 -34.16
N VAL A 364 -2.07 4.46 -34.63
CA VAL A 364 -2.80 3.33 -35.20
C VAL A 364 -2.07 2.80 -36.45
N ALA A 365 -1.55 3.68 -37.33
CA ALA A 365 -0.78 3.30 -38.51
C ALA A 365 0.51 2.54 -38.14
N ASN A 366 1.29 3.07 -37.17
CA ASN A 366 2.52 2.42 -36.69
C ASN A 366 2.26 1.06 -36.02
N TYR A 367 1.08 0.87 -35.42
CA TYR A 367 0.70 -0.40 -34.80
C TYR A 367 0.41 -1.51 -35.79
N GLN A 368 -0.07 -1.17 -36.99
CA GLN A 368 -0.33 -2.16 -38.04
C GLN A 368 0.96 -2.78 -38.59
N GLU A 369 2.08 -2.10 -38.45
CA GLU A 369 3.38 -2.53 -38.97
C GLU A 369 4.30 -3.20 -37.91
N ARG A 370 4.07 -2.99 -36.61
CA ARG A 370 4.94 -3.47 -35.52
C ARG A 370 4.17 -3.84 -34.26
N THR A 371 4.68 -4.83 -33.51
CA THR A 371 4.23 -5.13 -32.14
C THR A 371 4.75 -4.04 -31.18
N ILE A 372 3.86 -3.25 -30.59
CA ILE A 372 4.25 -2.17 -29.68
C ILE A 372 4.44 -2.72 -28.26
N GLU A 373 5.56 -2.40 -27.63
CA GLU A 373 5.80 -2.75 -26.23
C GLU A 373 4.97 -1.91 -25.26
N ALA A 374 4.57 -2.49 -24.12
CA ALA A 374 3.74 -1.82 -23.12
C ALA A 374 4.27 -0.44 -22.64
N PRO A 375 5.59 -0.20 -22.45
CA PRO A 375 6.12 1.11 -22.08
C PRO A 375 5.83 2.21 -23.10
N GLU A 376 5.88 1.87 -24.39
CA GLU A 376 5.60 2.83 -25.47
C GLU A 376 4.12 3.20 -25.51
N ALA A 377 3.23 2.22 -25.32
CA ALA A 377 1.79 2.45 -25.22
C ALA A 377 1.44 3.40 -24.06
N ILE A 378 2.07 3.21 -22.89
CA ILE A 378 1.88 4.06 -21.71
C ILE A 378 2.31 5.50 -22.01
N THR A 379 3.47 5.68 -22.65
CA THR A 379 3.99 7.02 -22.98
C THR A 379 3.05 7.75 -23.93
N ARG A 380 2.51 7.07 -24.92
CA ARG A 380 1.58 7.67 -25.89
C ARG A 380 0.23 8.03 -25.26
N LEU A 381 -0.30 7.18 -24.39
CA LEU A 381 -1.50 7.50 -23.60
C LEU A 381 -1.30 8.76 -22.76
N LEU A 382 -0.12 8.92 -22.14
CA LEU A 382 0.22 10.12 -21.40
C LEU A 382 0.18 11.38 -22.27
N ARG A 383 0.73 11.30 -23.50
CA ARG A 383 0.75 12.42 -24.41
C ARG A 383 -0.65 12.79 -24.91
N LEU A 384 -1.49 11.81 -25.25
CA LEU A 384 -2.89 12.05 -25.60
C LEU A 384 -3.64 12.73 -24.45
N GLN A 385 -3.36 12.31 -23.21
CA GLN A 385 -3.97 12.92 -22.03
C GLN A 385 -3.45 14.34 -21.76
N GLN A 386 -2.19 14.66 -22.07
CA GLN A 386 -1.70 16.04 -22.02
C GLN A 386 -2.46 16.94 -22.99
N ILE A 387 -2.75 16.44 -24.20
CA ILE A 387 -3.56 17.19 -25.20
C ILE A 387 -4.98 17.42 -24.69
N THR A 388 -5.63 16.41 -24.06
CA THR A 388 -6.98 16.61 -23.48
C THR A 388 -6.99 17.62 -22.35
N CYS A 389 -5.85 17.83 -21.68
CA CYS A 389 -5.67 18.85 -20.65
C CYS A 389 -5.28 20.23 -21.20
N GLY A 390 -5.09 20.37 -22.53
CA GLY A 390 -4.78 21.66 -23.17
C GLY A 390 -3.29 21.93 -23.41
N TRP A 391 -2.43 20.92 -23.27
CA TRP A 391 -0.98 21.09 -23.37
C TRP A 391 -0.38 20.36 -24.56
N PHE A 392 0.49 21.06 -25.28
CA PHE A 392 1.31 20.44 -26.29
C PHE A 392 2.37 19.56 -25.63
N PRO A 393 2.44 18.25 -25.96
CA PRO A 393 3.44 17.37 -25.39
C PRO A 393 4.82 17.65 -25.98
N GLY A 394 5.62 18.47 -25.29
CA GLY A 394 6.99 18.78 -25.64
C GLY A 394 7.96 17.60 -25.58
N GLU A 395 9.21 17.79 -26.01
CA GLU A 395 10.28 16.81 -25.84
C GLU A 395 10.65 16.65 -24.35
N GLU A 396 11.44 15.61 -24.04
CA GLU A 396 11.82 15.32 -22.66
C GLU A 396 12.69 16.46 -22.08
N GLY A 397 12.18 17.13 -21.05
CA GLY A 397 12.84 18.28 -20.40
C GLY A 397 12.30 19.65 -20.81
N GLU A 398 11.44 19.74 -21.80
CA GLU A 398 10.79 20.99 -22.19
C GLU A 398 9.55 21.28 -21.32
N GLU A 399 9.29 22.57 -21.07
CA GLU A 399 8.06 22.99 -20.40
C GLU A 399 6.87 22.85 -21.39
N PRO A 400 5.75 22.20 -20.96
CA PRO A 400 4.57 22.08 -21.82
C PRO A 400 4.03 23.44 -22.22
N GLN A 401 3.72 23.62 -23.50
CA GLN A 401 3.15 24.84 -24.05
C GLN A 401 1.62 24.70 -24.18
N PRO A 402 0.83 25.75 -23.95
CA PRO A 402 -0.60 25.69 -24.20
C PRO A 402 -0.87 25.51 -25.70
N ILE A 403 -1.88 24.69 -26.04
CA ILE A 403 -2.29 24.44 -27.43
C ILE A 403 -3.11 25.62 -27.97
N ASP A 404 -3.92 26.22 -27.12
CA ASP A 404 -4.77 27.38 -27.42
C ASP A 404 -4.69 28.42 -26.29
N GLU A 405 -5.12 29.66 -26.57
CA GLU A 405 -5.26 30.72 -25.57
C GLU A 405 -6.32 30.36 -24.49
N LYS A 406 -7.37 29.65 -24.89
CA LYS A 406 -8.44 29.18 -24.01
C LYS A 406 -8.30 27.69 -23.76
N ASN A 407 -8.45 27.29 -22.53
CA ASN A 407 -8.47 25.88 -22.13
C ASN A 407 -9.90 25.47 -21.73
N PRO A 408 -10.66 24.78 -22.61
CA PRO A 408 -12.04 24.40 -22.32
C PRO A 408 -12.21 23.62 -21.02
N ARG A 409 -11.23 22.76 -20.67
CA ARG A 409 -11.26 21.97 -19.43
C ARG A 409 -11.13 22.86 -18.19
N LEU A 410 -10.25 23.87 -18.24
CA LEU A 410 -10.10 24.83 -17.16
C LEU A 410 -11.32 25.73 -17.01
N ASP A 411 -11.95 26.10 -18.14
CA ASP A 411 -13.18 26.88 -18.11
C ASP A 411 -14.34 26.07 -17.50
N LEU A 412 -14.51 24.79 -17.88
CA LEU A 412 -15.47 23.89 -17.24
C LEU A 412 -15.20 23.71 -15.74
N LEU A 413 -13.92 23.59 -15.32
CA LEU A 413 -13.59 23.54 -13.90
C LEU A 413 -14.08 24.78 -13.16
N LYS A 414 -13.88 25.99 -13.72
CA LYS A 414 -14.35 27.26 -13.12
C LYS A 414 -15.87 27.29 -13.02
N GLU A 415 -16.60 26.81 -14.03
CA GLU A 415 -18.04 26.68 -14.02
C GLU A 415 -18.51 25.77 -12.89
N ILE A 416 -17.96 24.54 -12.79
CA ILE A 416 -18.26 23.60 -11.70
C ILE A 416 -17.98 24.24 -10.33
N LEU A 417 -16.86 24.95 -10.17
CA LEU A 417 -16.51 25.61 -8.91
C LEU A 417 -17.42 26.81 -8.58
N GLY A 418 -18.05 27.40 -9.57
CA GLY A 418 -19.07 28.44 -9.40
C GLY A 418 -20.39 27.88 -8.88
N ASP A 419 -20.75 26.67 -9.28
CA ASP A 419 -22.03 26.02 -8.97
C ASP A 419 -22.03 25.28 -7.63
N ILE A 420 -20.86 24.92 -7.09
CA ILE A 420 -20.76 24.18 -5.84
C ILE A 420 -20.65 25.09 -4.61
N GLU A 421 -21.30 24.68 -3.54
CA GLU A 421 -21.16 25.31 -2.22
C GLU A 421 -20.12 24.54 -1.38
N GLY A 422 -19.37 25.26 -0.54
CA GLY A 422 -18.40 24.64 0.37
C GLY A 422 -16.99 24.52 -0.20
N LYS A 423 -16.24 23.55 0.34
CA LYS A 423 -14.83 23.33 -0.02
C LYS A 423 -14.67 22.17 -1.00
N ALA A 424 -13.75 22.32 -1.95
CA ALA A 424 -13.45 21.29 -2.92
C ALA A 424 -11.96 20.95 -2.98
N ILE A 425 -11.67 19.66 -3.23
CA ILE A 425 -10.35 19.18 -3.58
C ILE A 425 -10.29 19.07 -5.09
N ILE A 426 -9.21 19.55 -5.70
CA ILE A 426 -8.98 19.46 -7.15
C ILE A 426 -7.72 18.60 -7.36
N TRP A 427 -7.92 17.44 -7.92
CA TRP A 427 -6.85 16.50 -8.24
C TRP A 427 -6.43 16.65 -9.71
N ALA A 428 -5.18 16.97 -9.94
CA ALA A 428 -4.60 17.05 -11.28
C ALA A 428 -3.30 16.24 -11.39
N ARG A 429 -3.09 15.62 -12.55
CA ARG A 429 -1.95 14.74 -12.79
C ARG A 429 -0.69 15.49 -13.21
N PHE A 430 -0.83 16.49 -14.08
CA PHE A 430 0.29 17.17 -14.71
C PHE A 430 0.64 18.48 -13.98
N ARG A 431 1.93 18.82 -13.94
CA ARG A 431 2.38 20.07 -13.28
C ARG A 431 1.84 21.31 -13.96
N ALA A 432 1.67 21.27 -15.29
CA ALA A 432 1.10 22.38 -16.04
C ALA A 432 -0.36 22.64 -15.63
N ASP A 433 -1.17 21.55 -15.44
CA ASP A 433 -2.53 21.66 -14.93
C ASP A 433 -2.57 22.35 -13.56
N LEU A 434 -1.69 21.89 -12.63
CA LEU A 434 -1.63 22.45 -11.28
C LEU A 434 -1.36 23.96 -11.31
N ARG A 435 -0.34 24.39 -12.06
CA ARG A 435 -0.02 25.82 -12.22
C ARG A 435 -1.19 26.62 -12.78
N ALA A 436 -1.80 26.14 -13.87
CA ALA A 436 -2.93 26.82 -14.49
C ALA A 436 -4.14 26.94 -13.55
N ILE A 437 -4.40 25.91 -12.74
CA ILE A 437 -5.48 25.94 -11.73
C ILE A 437 -5.11 26.86 -10.57
N GLU A 438 -3.85 26.87 -10.11
CA GLU A 438 -3.36 27.79 -9.07
C GLU A 438 -3.49 29.26 -9.51
N ASP A 439 -3.07 29.57 -10.74
CA ASP A 439 -3.16 30.92 -11.31
C ASP A 439 -4.63 31.37 -11.45
N ALA A 440 -5.53 30.44 -11.84
CA ALA A 440 -6.93 30.73 -12.03
C ALA A 440 -7.69 30.97 -10.70
N LEU A 441 -7.31 30.29 -9.62
CA LEU A 441 -8.02 30.34 -8.33
C LEU A 441 -7.37 31.29 -7.31
N GLY A 442 -6.10 31.59 -7.49
CA GLY A 442 -5.35 32.56 -6.69
C GLY A 442 -5.47 32.33 -5.18
N LYS A 443 -5.84 33.37 -4.45
CA LYS A 443 -5.91 33.37 -2.97
C LYS A 443 -7.00 32.46 -2.36
N LEU A 444 -7.91 31.94 -3.15
CA LEU A 444 -8.97 31.03 -2.68
C LEU A 444 -8.47 29.59 -2.55
N ALA A 445 -7.28 29.30 -3.04
CA ALA A 445 -6.72 27.97 -3.12
C ALA A 445 -5.38 27.83 -2.38
N VAL A 446 -5.10 26.59 -1.96
CA VAL A 446 -3.79 26.18 -1.47
C VAL A 446 -3.28 24.99 -2.27
N ALA A 447 -1.97 24.93 -2.49
CA ALA A 447 -1.33 23.91 -3.31
C ALA A 447 -0.60 22.86 -2.50
N TYR A 448 -0.72 21.59 -2.94
CA TYR A 448 -0.05 20.44 -2.34
C TYR A 448 0.51 19.50 -3.40
N HIS A 449 1.72 19.74 -3.87
CA HIS A 449 2.40 18.93 -4.88
C HIS A 449 3.93 18.98 -4.74
N GLY A 450 4.65 18.23 -5.57
CA GLY A 450 6.11 18.10 -5.47
C GLY A 450 6.90 19.39 -5.61
N GLY A 451 6.35 20.43 -6.22
CA GLY A 451 6.96 21.76 -6.34
C GLY A 451 6.85 22.65 -5.09
N VAL A 452 5.99 22.27 -4.13
CA VAL A 452 5.76 23.01 -2.89
C VAL A 452 6.65 22.45 -1.78
N SER A 453 7.28 23.31 -0.96
CA SER A 453 8.11 22.88 0.16
C SER A 453 7.30 22.07 1.19
N ASN A 454 7.97 21.20 1.94
CA ASN A 454 7.29 20.34 2.92
C ASN A 454 6.54 21.12 4.02
N ASP A 455 7.12 22.26 4.44
CA ASP A 455 6.49 23.09 5.48
C ASP A 455 5.28 23.85 4.92
N ALA A 456 5.38 24.38 3.70
CA ALA A 456 4.24 25.00 3.02
C ALA A 456 3.11 24.00 2.77
N ARG A 457 3.41 22.74 2.43
CA ARG A 457 2.39 21.68 2.31
C ARG A 457 1.67 21.40 3.62
N ALA A 458 2.38 21.39 4.74
CA ALA A 458 1.75 21.19 6.04
C ALA A 458 0.81 22.35 6.39
N LEU A 459 1.24 23.59 6.16
CA LEU A 459 0.41 24.78 6.35
C LEU A 459 -0.80 24.80 5.40
N ALA A 460 -0.65 24.32 4.17
CA ALA A 460 -1.74 24.23 3.21
C ALA A 460 -2.89 23.31 3.71
N VAL A 461 -2.57 22.17 4.32
CA VAL A 461 -3.57 21.28 4.91
C VAL A 461 -4.30 21.95 6.05
N ASP A 462 -3.57 22.58 6.98
CA ASP A 462 -4.17 23.31 8.12
C ASP A 462 -5.04 24.47 7.65
N ALA A 463 -4.57 25.25 6.70
CA ALA A 463 -5.34 26.36 6.13
C ALA A 463 -6.62 25.87 5.44
N PHE A 464 -6.55 24.81 4.63
CA PHE A 464 -7.72 24.23 4.00
C PHE A 464 -8.74 23.73 5.02
N GLN A 465 -8.30 23.08 6.09
CA GLN A 465 -9.21 22.54 7.10
C GLN A 465 -9.87 23.64 7.95
N LYS A 466 -9.11 24.69 8.32
CA LYS A 466 -9.52 25.65 9.38
C LYS A 466 -9.92 27.02 8.86
N ASP A 467 -9.34 27.51 7.76
CA ASP A 467 -9.61 28.86 7.25
C ASP A 467 -10.82 28.85 6.29
N PRO A 468 -11.92 29.55 6.61
CA PRO A 468 -13.09 29.62 5.73
C PRO A 468 -12.83 30.35 4.41
N LYS A 469 -11.77 31.17 4.31
CA LYS A 469 -11.40 31.88 3.08
C LYS A 469 -10.76 30.95 2.06
N ILE A 470 -10.16 29.85 2.49
CA ILE A 470 -9.55 28.84 1.62
C ILE A 470 -10.64 27.84 1.24
N ARG A 471 -11.12 27.94 0.00
CA ARG A 471 -12.17 27.07 -0.54
C ARG A 471 -11.63 25.85 -1.28
N TYR A 472 -10.43 25.94 -1.85
CA TYR A 472 -9.92 24.93 -2.77
C TYR A 472 -8.58 24.38 -2.33
N PHE A 473 -8.43 23.06 -2.43
CA PHE A 473 -7.18 22.35 -2.22
C PHE A 473 -6.74 21.74 -3.55
N ILE A 474 -5.60 22.15 -4.07
CA ILE A 474 -5.07 21.69 -5.36
C ILE A 474 -3.94 20.72 -5.10
N GLY A 475 -4.02 19.51 -5.67
CA GLY A 475 -2.98 18.53 -5.43
C GLY A 475 -2.82 17.46 -6.52
N GLN A 476 -1.69 16.76 -6.45
CA GLN A 476 -1.50 15.54 -7.23
C GLN A 476 -1.96 14.34 -6.40
N PRO A 477 -2.79 13.42 -6.94
CA PRO A 477 -3.21 12.22 -6.22
C PRO A 477 -2.05 11.41 -5.63
N GLN A 478 -0.93 11.29 -6.34
CA GLN A 478 0.26 10.55 -5.89
C GLN A 478 0.97 11.19 -4.70
N SER A 479 1.00 12.51 -4.60
CA SER A 479 1.64 13.24 -3.49
C SER A 479 0.67 13.58 -2.37
N GLY A 480 -0.58 13.88 -2.70
CA GLY A 480 -1.66 14.18 -1.75
C GLY A 480 -2.44 12.93 -1.30
N GLY A 481 -2.28 11.81 -2.01
CA GLY A 481 -2.98 10.55 -1.73
C GLY A 481 -2.50 9.81 -0.48
N LEU A 482 -1.47 10.29 0.24
CA LEU A 482 -0.91 9.57 1.38
C LEU A 482 -1.04 10.37 2.68
N GLY A 483 -1.81 9.83 3.63
CA GLY A 483 -1.83 10.26 5.03
C GLY A 483 -2.49 11.61 5.35
N LEU A 484 -3.08 12.32 4.37
CA LEU A 484 -3.75 13.59 4.61
C LEU A 484 -5.19 13.38 5.12
N THR A 485 -5.66 14.31 5.93
CA THR A 485 -7.07 14.42 6.32
C THR A 485 -7.63 15.71 5.73
N LEU A 486 -8.61 15.59 4.85
CA LEU A 486 -9.22 16.70 4.11
C LEU A 486 -10.77 16.65 4.24
N THR A 487 -11.26 16.33 5.42
CA THR A 487 -12.69 16.12 5.71
C THR A 487 -13.52 17.39 5.64
N ALA A 488 -12.91 18.56 5.53
CA ALA A 488 -13.62 19.81 5.26
C ALA A 488 -14.20 19.89 3.83
N ALA A 489 -13.77 19.01 2.92
CA ALA A 489 -14.24 18.98 1.54
C ALA A 489 -15.51 18.14 1.38
N SER A 490 -16.51 18.69 0.71
CA SER A 490 -17.72 17.98 0.24
C SER A 490 -17.61 17.56 -1.23
N TYR A 491 -16.61 18.06 -1.94
CA TYR A 491 -16.37 17.78 -3.36
C TYR A 491 -14.93 17.38 -3.60
N ALA A 492 -14.73 16.39 -4.48
CA ALA A 492 -13.42 16.01 -5.00
C ALA A 492 -13.49 15.97 -6.53
N ILE A 493 -12.84 16.92 -7.19
CA ILE A 493 -12.88 17.07 -8.64
C ILE A 493 -11.59 16.50 -9.22
N TYR A 494 -11.73 15.56 -10.12
CA TYR A 494 -10.61 14.99 -10.86
C TYR A 494 -10.48 15.69 -12.20
N TYR A 495 -9.62 16.70 -12.23
CA TYR A 495 -9.28 17.45 -13.43
C TYR A 495 -8.61 16.54 -14.48
N SER A 496 -7.72 15.67 -14.01
CA SER A 496 -7.12 14.63 -14.84
C SER A 496 -6.84 13.37 -14.00
N ASN A 497 -7.19 12.19 -14.55
CA ASN A 497 -7.05 10.90 -13.90
C ASN A 497 -5.78 10.16 -14.34
N SER A 498 -5.30 9.23 -13.51
CA SER A 498 -4.33 8.21 -13.91
C SER A 498 -5.00 6.84 -13.93
N PHE A 499 -4.39 5.85 -14.61
CA PHE A 499 -4.84 4.46 -14.56
C PHE A 499 -4.53 3.75 -13.22
N ASP A 500 -3.96 4.46 -12.24
CA ASP A 500 -3.59 3.87 -10.95
C ASP A 500 -4.80 3.88 -10.01
N LEU A 501 -5.48 2.74 -9.95
CA LEU A 501 -6.65 2.54 -9.10
C LEU A 501 -6.31 2.72 -7.61
N GLU A 502 -5.12 2.26 -7.16
CA GLU A 502 -4.71 2.43 -5.77
C GLU A 502 -4.60 3.91 -5.41
N THR A 503 -3.93 4.69 -6.26
CA THR A 503 -3.82 6.14 -6.10
C THR A 503 -5.20 6.83 -6.12
N ARG A 504 -6.12 6.39 -6.99
CA ARG A 504 -7.50 6.92 -7.06
C ARG A 504 -8.25 6.67 -5.74
N LEU A 505 -8.31 5.43 -5.28
CA LEU A 505 -8.98 5.07 -4.04
C LEU A 505 -8.37 5.78 -2.83
N GLN A 506 -7.04 5.88 -2.77
CA GLN A 506 -6.35 6.61 -1.72
C GLN A 506 -6.70 8.10 -1.72
N SER A 507 -6.82 8.74 -2.87
CA SER A 507 -7.20 10.16 -2.96
C SER A 507 -8.67 10.41 -2.59
N GLU A 508 -9.58 9.49 -2.93
CA GLU A 508 -10.98 9.55 -2.50
C GLU A 508 -11.10 9.48 -0.97
N ASP A 509 -10.31 8.64 -0.34
CA ASP A 509 -10.33 8.43 1.10
C ASP A 509 -9.73 9.60 1.91
N ARG A 510 -9.29 10.69 1.27
CA ARG A 510 -8.85 11.91 1.98
C ARG A 510 -10.01 12.70 2.54
N CYS A 511 -11.14 12.74 1.85
CA CYS A 511 -12.34 13.41 2.29
C CYS A 511 -13.42 12.47 2.84
N HIS A 512 -13.37 11.16 2.49
CA HIS A 512 -14.35 10.17 2.94
C HIS A 512 -13.74 9.24 4.01
N ARG A 513 -13.73 9.70 5.26
CA ARG A 513 -13.15 9.00 6.40
C ARG A 513 -13.81 9.41 7.72
N ILE A 514 -13.39 8.84 8.85
CA ILE A 514 -13.86 9.22 10.19
C ILE A 514 -13.81 10.75 10.32
N GLY A 515 -14.94 11.34 10.71
CA GLY A 515 -15.13 12.80 10.83
C GLY A 515 -15.83 13.45 9.64
N THR A 516 -16.12 12.70 8.56
CA THR A 516 -16.97 13.19 7.46
C THR A 516 -18.43 13.09 7.87
N THR A 517 -19.16 14.20 7.78
CA THR A 517 -20.57 14.32 8.21
C THR A 517 -21.54 14.55 7.05
N GLN A 518 -21.04 14.79 5.84
CA GLN A 518 -21.82 15.07 4.64
C GLN A 518 -21.40 14.14 3.50
N ASN A 519 -22.32 13.90 2.55
CA ASN A 519 -22.02 13.18 1.33
C ASN A 519 -20.85 13.84 0.59
N VAL A 520 -19.97 13.03 0.01
CA VAL A 520 -18.85 13.52 -0.79
C VAL A 520 -19.14 13.25 -2.25
N THR A 521 -19.18 14.30 -3.05
CA THR A 521 -19.37 14.21 -4.50
C THR A 521 -18.03 14.20 -5.22
N TYR A 522 -17.80 13.13 -5.99
CA TYR A 522 -16.62 12.93 -6.83
C TYR A 522 -16.97 13.25 -8.27
N ILE A 523 -16.35 14.28 -8.84
CA ILE A 523 -16.62 14.76 -10.20
C ILE A 523 -15.41 14.44 -11.07
N ASP A 524 -15.59 13.60 -12.08
CA ASP A 524 -14.58 13.34 -13.10
C ASP A 524 -14.80 14.24 -14.32
N ILE A 525 -13.84 15.11 -14.68
CA ILE A 525 -13.87 15.86 -15.91
C ILE A 525 -13.37 14.98 -17.04
N GLU A 526 -14.20 14.78 -18.06
CA GLU A 526 -13.97 13.88 -19.17
C GLU A 526 -14.05 14.65 -20.50
N ALA A 527 -13.00 14.61 -21.30
CA ALA A 527 -13.05 15.12 -22.66
C ALA A 527 -13.77 14.13 -23.59
N ASN A 528 -14.80 14.60 -24.28
CA ASN A 528 -15.64 13.78 -25.16
C ASN A 528 -14.82 13.07 -26.23
N LYS A 529 -15.11 11.77 -26.44
CA LYS A 529 -14.47 10.92 -27.48
C LYS A 529 -12.94 10.89 -27.39
N THR A 530 -12.43 10.70 -26.17
CA THR A 530 -10.99 10.63 -25.92
C THR A 530 -10.61 9.48 -24.98
N VAL A 531 -9.31 9.35 -24.69
CA VAL A 531 -8.78 8.37 -23.73
C VAL A 531 -9.28 8.58 -22.31
N ASP A 532 -9.81 9.75 -21.96
CA ASP A 532 -10.30 10.03 -20.61
C ASP A 532 -11.45 9.10 -20.22
N GLY A 533 -12.42 8.88 -21.12
CA GLY A 533 -13.55 7.97 -20.87
C GLY A 533 -13.09 6.54 -20.59
N LYS A 534 -12.08 6.07 -21.31
CA LYS A 534 -11.50 4.73 -21.11
C LYS A 534 -10.73 4.61 -19.80
N ILE A 535 -10.03 5.68 -19.37
CA ILE A 535 -9.37 5.74 -18.06
C ILE A 535 -10.41 5.65 -16.94
N ILE A 536 -11.47 6.46 -17.04
CA ILE A 536 -12.53 6.51 -16.03
C ILE A 536 -13.29 5.18 -15.98
N LYS A 537 -13.60 4.58 -17.13
CA LYS A 537 -14.21 3.24 -17.22
C LYS A 537 -13.34 2.18 -16.55
N ALA A 538 -12.03 2.14 -16.86
CA ALA A 538 -11.10 1.19 -16.25
C ALA A 538 -11.02 1.35 -14.72
N LEU A 539 -10.99 2.57 -14.22
CA LEU A 539 -10.99 2.85 -12.77
C LEU A 539 -12.29 2.38 -12.10
N ARG A 540 -13.45 2.58 -12.73
CA ARG A 540 -14.75 2.11 -12.22
C ARG A 540 -14.87 0.60 -12.24
N ASP A 541 -14.40 -0.05 -13.30
CA ASP A 541 -14.37 -1.51 -13.43
C ASP A 541 -13.28 -2.15 -12.57
N LYS A 542 -12.49 -1.36 -11.84
CA LYS A 542 -11.35 -1.80 -11.02
C LYS A 542 -10.30 -2.58 -11.82
N LYS A 543 -10.13 -2.26 -13.09
CA LYS A 543 -9.13 -2.84 -13.98
C LYS A 543 -7.82 -2.08 -13.90
N SER A 544 -6.69 -2.80 -13.97
CA SER A 544 -5.38 -2.16 -14.08
C SER A 544 -5.09 -1.74 -15.52
N LEU A 545 -4.19 -0.77 -15.70
CA LEU A 545 -3.71 -0.40 -17.03
C LEU A 545 -3.13 -1.61 -17.79
N ALA A 546 -2.45 -2.52 -17.08
CA ALA A 546 -1.91 -3.74 -17.66
C ALA A 546 -3.03 -4.63 -18.23
N ASP A 547 -4.15 -4.78 -17.51
CA ASP A 547 -5.29 -5.59 -17.96
C ASP A 547 -5.94 -4.98 -19.21
N VAL A 548 -6.02 -3.66 -19.27
CA VAL A 548 -6.57 -2.94 -20.43
C VAL A 548 -5.66 -3.05 -21.65
N ILE A 549 -4.33 -2.94 -21.47
CA ILE A 549 -3.37 -3.04 -22.59
C ILE A 549 -3.20 -4.48 -23.09
N THR A 550 -3.28 -5.49 -22.20
CA THR A 550 -3.06 -6.90 -22.58
C THR A 550 -4.26 -7.53 -23.27
N GLN A 551 -5.48 -7.04 -23.05
CA GLN A 551 -6.68 -7.58 -23.69
C GLN A 551 -6.75 -7.24 -25.19
N ASP A 552 -6.54 -6.02 -25.57
CA ASP A 552 -6.28 -5.56 -26.95
C ASP A 552 -5.88 -4.06 -26.91
N PRO A 553 -4.61 -3.73 -27.22
CA PRO A 553 -4.17 -2.33 -27.29
C PRO A 553 -4.97 -1.47 -28.27
N LYS A 554 -5.58 -2.07 -29.31
CA LYS A 554 -6.40 -1.36 -30.28
C LYS A 554 -7.68 -0.80 -29.66
N THR A 555 -8.31 -1.53 -28.74
CA THR A 555 -9.56 -1.10 -28.11
C THR A 555 -9.40 0.19 -27.28
N ILE A 556 -8.17 0.52 -26.88
CA ILE A 556 -7.88 1.78 -26.16
C ILE A 556 -8.04 2.99 -27.12
N PHE A 557 -7.83 2.79 -28.42
CA PHE A 557 -7.77 3.86 -29.43
C PHE A 557 -8.92 3.82 -30.43
N MET A 558 -9.67 2.72 -30.53
CA MET A 558 -10.89 2.64 -31.33
C MET A 558 -12.05 3.32 -30.59
N GLU A 559 -12.85 4.06 -31.30
CA GLU A 559 -14.15 4.54 -30.78
C GLU A 559 -15.04 3.32 -30.55
N GLU A 560 -15.65 3.21 -29.37
CA GLU A 560 -16.81 2.37 -29.23
C GLU A 560 -17.89 3.06 -30.06
N ASP A 561 -18.36 2.43 -31.13
CA ASP A 561 -19.56 2.89 -31.83
C ASP A 561 -20.68 2.89 -30.79
N ASP A 562 -21.28 4.07 -30.58
CA ASP A 562 -22.39 4.25 -29.65
C ASP A 562 -23.52 3.25 -30.03
N GLU A 563 -23.81 2.24 -29.19
CA GLU A 563 -25.10 1.58 -29.10
C GLU A 563 -26.06 2.34 -28.20
#